data_80ad2d9ed38b10ada47cb9fd93d097c5
#
_entry.id   80ad2d9ed38b10ada47cb9fd93d097c5
#
_cell.length_a   1.000
_cell.length_b   1.000
_cell.length_c   1.000
_cell.angle_alpha   90.00
_cell.angle_beta   90.00
_cell.angle_gamma   90.00
#
_symmetry.space_group_name_H-M   'P 1'
#
loop_
_entity.id
_entity.type
_entity.pdbx_description
1 polymer ?
#
loop_
_entity_poly.entity_id
_entity_poly.type
_entity_poly.pdbx_seq_one_letter_code
_entity_poly.pdbx_strand_id
1 'polypeptide(L)'
;MYEIDFMSSLHKSTKRDYLKRVNDPVFPKHKAATLAKKFDYDYWDGDRRICYGGYKYLEGRWEKVAREIINHYKLTKGSKILDIGCG
;
A
#
# COMPACT_ATOMS: atom_id res chain seq x y z
N MET A 1 3.85 16.73 18.72
CA MET A 1 3.20 15.95 17.64
C MET A 1 2.80 14.59 18.18
N TYR A 2 1.62 14.14 17.91
CA TYR A 2 1.16 12.80 18.28
C TYR A 2 0.54 12.11 17.07
N GLU A 3 0.63 10.80 17.09
CA GLU A 3 0.12 9.95 16.03
C GLU A 3 -1.37 9.67 16.24
N ILE A 4 -2.14 9.69 15.16
CA ILE A 4 -3.55 9.33 15.14
C ILE A 4 -3.76 8.20 14.16
N ASP A 5 -4.35 7.11 14.60
CA ASP A 5 -4.62 5.94 13.77
C ASP A 5 -6.00 6.01 13.13
N PHE A 6 -6.04 6.27 11.82
CA PHE A 6 -7.25 6.21 11.01
C PHE A 6 -7.40 4.90 10.24
N MET A 7 -6.42 3.99 10.34
CA MET A 7 -6.29 2.85 9.43
C MET A 7 -6.68 1.52 10.04
N SER A 8 -6.42 1.30 11.33
CA SER A 8 -6.55 -0.02 11.97
C SER A 8 -7.93 -0.63 11.91
N SER A 9 -8.98 0.19 11.84
CA SER A 9 -10.36 -0.29 11.72
C SER A 9 -10.70 -0.86 10.33
N LEU A 10 -9.91 -0.50 9.31
CA LEU A 10 -10.17 -0.81 7.91
C LEU A 10 -9.10 -1.68 7.26
N HIS A 11 -7.87 -1.54 7.71
CA HIS A 11 -6.73 -2.20 7.09
C HIS A 11 -5.95 -3.00 8.14
N LYS A 12 -5.95 -4.32 7.96
CA LYS A 12 -5.12 -5.22 8.78
C LYS A 12 -3.92 -5.67 7.97
N SER A 13 -2.73 -5.55 8.56
CA SER A 13 -1.52 -6.06 7.93
C SER A 13 -1.55 -7.59 7.86
N THR A 14 -1.08 -8.14 6.75
CA THR A 14 -0.97 -9.58 6.55
C THR A 14 0.42 -10.05 6.97
N LYS A 15 0.50 -11.11 7.78
CA LYS A 15 1.78 -11.77 8.03
C LYS A 15 2.27 -12.46 6.76
N ARG A 16 3.52 -12.20 6.38
CA ARG A 16 4.15 -12.81 5.22
C ARG A 16 5.08 -13.93 5.65
N ASP A 17 4.98 -15.09 5.00
CA ASP A 17 5.95 -16.17 5.12
C ASP A 17 7.12 -15.91 4.17
N TYR A 18 8.18 -15.32 4.70
CA TYR A 18 9.35 -14.95 3.89
C TYR A 18 10.13 -16.15 3.37
N LEU A 19 10.20 -17.25 4.13
CA LEU A 19 10.88 -18.46 3.68
C LEU A 19 10.18 -19.09 2.49
N LYS A 20 8.86 -19.19 2.54
CA LYS A 20 8.04 -19.65 1.42
C LYS A 20 8.24 -18.78 0.19
N ARG A 21 8.37 -17.47 0.36
CA ARG A 21 8.61 -16.54 -0.76
C ARG A 21 9.99 -16.72 -1.39
N VAL A 22 11.02 -16.96 -0.61
CA VAL A 22 12.38 -17.19 -1.13
C VAL A 22 12.41 -18.39 -2.06
N ASN A 23 11.67 -19.44 -1.73
CA ASN A 23 11.64 -20.72 -2.43
C ASN A 23 10.42 -20.88 -3.34
N ASP A 24 9.72 -19.80 -3.68
CA ASP A 24 8.56 -19.87 -4.58
C ASP A 24 8.96 -20.45 -5.95
N PRO A 25 8.24 -21.47 -6.45
CA PRO A 25 8.63 -22.15 -7.68
C PRO A 25 8.46 -21.28 -8.93
N VAL A 26 7.54 -20.30 -8.91
CA VAL A 26 7.27 -19.42 -10.06
C VAL A 26 8.10 -18.14 -9.98
N PHE A 27 8.15 -17.53 -8.79
CA PHE A 27 8.90 -16.30 -8.55
C PHE A 27 9.88 -16.46 -7.37
N PRO A 28 10.95 -17.25 -7.53
CA PRO A 28 11.99 -17.31 -6.53
C PRO A 28 12.61 -15.93 -6.34
N LYS A 29 13.18 -15.66 -5.16
CA LYS A 29 13.64 -14.32 -4.75
C LYS A 29 14.48 -13.61 -5.81
N HIS A 30 15.43 -14.28 -6.44
CA HIS A 30 16.30 -13.68 -7.47
C HIS A 30 15.52 -13.22 -8.70
N LYS A 31 14.54 -14.01 -9.16
CA LYS A 31 13.69 -13.67 -10.30
C LYS A 31 12.74 -12.52 -9.95
N ALA A 32 12.11 -12.58 -8.79
CA ALA A 32 11.25 -11.51 -8.29
C ALA A 32 12.01 -10.18 -8.18
N ALA A 33 13.24 -10.20 -7.64
CA ALA A 33 14.10 -9.02 -7.53
C ALA A 33 14.47 -8.42 -8.89
N THR A 34 14.75 -9.25 -9.89
CA THR A 34 15.04 -8.78 -11.25
C THR A 34 13.87 -8.03 -11.87
N LEU A 35 12.65 -8.54 -11.68
CA LEU A 35 11.43 -7.87 -12.15
C LEU A 35 11.14 -6.58 -11.35
N ALA A 36 11.28 -6.63 -10.04
CA ALA A 36 11.03 -5.48 -9.16
C ALA A 36 11.96 -4.30 -9.46
N LYS A 37 13.22 -4.56 -9.82
CA LYS A 37 14.22 -3.51 -10.14
C LYS A 37 13.87 -2.66 -11.35
N LYS A 38 12.91 -3.08 -12.16
CA LYS A 38 12.42 -2.26 -13.29
C LYS A 38 11.54 -1.09 -12.82
N PHE A 39 11.02 -1.12 -11.60
CA PHE A 39 10.16 -0.09 -10.99
C PHE A 39 8.96 0.31 -11.86
N ASP A 40 8.39 -0.65 -12.60
CA ASP A 40 7.20 -0.47 -13.44
C ASP A 40 5.99 -1.22 -12.87
N TYR A 41 5.10 -1.72 -13.72
CA TYR A 41 3.87 -2.39 -13.31
C TYR A 41 4.10 -3.52 -12.30
N ASP A 42 5.08 -4.40 -12.53
CA ASP A 42 5.34 -5.54 -11.65
C ASP A 42 5.78 -5.13 -10.24
N TYR A 43 6.43 -3.97 -10.13
CA TYR A 43 6.83 -3.41 -8.84
C TYR A 43 5.62 -2.95 -8.01
N TRP A 44 4.71 -2.21 -8.64
CA TRP A 44 3.60 -1.55 -7.94
C TRP A 44 2.34 -2.42 -7.85
N ASP A 45 1.90 -2.97 -8.96
CA ASP A 45 0.58 -3.61 -9.08
C ASP A 45 0.62 -5.03 -9.67
N GLY A 46 1.78 -5.62 -9.83
CA GLY A 46 1.95 -6.98 -10.29
C GLY A 46 1.67 -8.01 -9.19
N ASP A 47 2.18 -9.21 -9.39
CA ASP A 47 2.04 -10.30 -8.40
C ASP A 47 2.76 -9.92 -7.10
N ARG A 48 2.10 -10.11 -5.97
CA ARG A 48 2.64 -9.79 -4.64
C ARG A 48 3.90 -10.59 -4.28
N ARG A 49 4.17 -11.67 -4.99
CA ARG A 49 5.43 -12.42 -4.84
C ARG A 49 6.62 -11.68 -5.44
N ILE A 50 6.39 -10.73 -6.35
CA ILE A 50 7.43 -9.90 -6.95
C ILE A 50 7.79 -8.73 -6.02
N CYS A 51 6.83 -7.88 -5.68
CA CYS A 51 7.06 -6.73 -4.81
C CYS A 51 5.80 -6.33 -4.04
N TYR A 52 5.36 -5.09 -4.16
CA TYR A 52 4.23 -4.57 -3.37
C TYR A 52 2.90 -5.21 -3.76
N GLY A 53 2.53 -5.18 -5.02
CA GLY A 53 1.26 -5.69 -5.53
C GLY A 53 0.02 -5.08 -4.89
N GLY A 54 -1.04 -4.93 -5.65
CA GLY A 54 -2.32 -4.47 -5.10
C GLY A 54 -2.45 -2.97 -4.92
N TYR A 55 -1.68 -2.16 -5.65
CA TYR A 55 -1.90 -0.72 -5.77
C TYR A 55 -3.07 -0.38 -6.71
N LYS A 56 -3.88 -1.37 -7.00
CA LYS A 56 -5.09 -1.22 -7.78
C LYS A 56 -6.05 -0.25 -7.12
N TYR A 57 -6.54 0.72 -7.90
CA TYR A 57 -7.64 1.55 -7.44
C TYR A 57 -8.89 0.69 -7.23
N LEU A 58 -9.41 0.73 -6.02
CA LEU A 58 -10.69 0.10 -5.67
C LEU A 58 -11.64 1.20 -5.22
N GLU A 59 -12.66 1.46 -6.02
CA GLU A 59 -13.63 2.52 -5.74
C GLU A 59 -14.23 2.36 -4.33
N GLY A 60 -14.27 3.46 -3.61
CA GLY A 60 -14.86 3.53 -2.27
C GLY A 60 -14.05 2.91 -1.13
N ARG A 61 -12.97 2.19 -1.41
CA ARG A 61 -12.20 1.49 -0.36
C ARG A 61 -11.70 2.41 0.75
N TRP A 62 -11.21 3.57 0.39
CA TRP A 62 -10.60 4.53 1.32
C TRP A 62 -11.53 5.67 1.73
N GLU A 63 -12.79 5.64 1.29
CA GLU A 63 -13.74 6.71 1.55
C GLU A 63 -13.98 6.93 3.04
N LYS A 64 -14.08 5.87 3.83
CA LYS A 64 -14.26 5.98 5.28
C LYS A 64 -13.07 6.63 5.95
N VAL A 65 -11.85 6.23 5.58
CA VAL A 65 -10.61 6.85 6.10
C VAL A 65 -10.57 8.33 5.75
N ALA A 66 -10.86 8.68 4.50
CA ALA A 66 -10.89 10.07 4.06
C ALA A 66 -11.90 10.90 4.85
N ARG A 67 -13.09 10.38 5.08
CA ARG A 67 -14.13 11.07 5.88
C ARG A 67 -13.69 11.28 7.32
N GLU A 68 -13.08 10.30 7.95
CA GLU A 68 -12.58 10.41 9.31
C GLU A 68 -11.49 11.49 9.44
N ILE A 69 -10.57 11.55 8.47
CA ILE A 69 -9.52 12.58 8.40
C ILE A 69 -10.15 13.97 8.22
N ILE A 70 -11.08 14.11 7.29
CA ILE A 70 -11.78 15.37 7.01
C ILE A 70 -12.50 15.86 8.27
N ASN A 71 -13.21 14.98 8.94
CA ASN A 71 -13.97 15.34 10.16
C ASN A 71 -13.04 15.68 11.33
N HIS A 72 -11.97 14.92 11.52
CA HIS A 72 -11.03 15.15 12.62
C HIS A 72 -10.32 16.50 12.51
N TYR A 73 -9.84 16.85 11.32
CA TYR A 73 -9.12 18.09 11.06
C TYR A 73 -10.01 19.22 10.58
N LYS A 74 -11.31 19.00 10.42
CA LYS A 74 -12.28 19.99 9.92
C LYS A 74 -11.84 20.58 8.57
N LEU A 75 -11.42 19.69 7.66
CA LEU A 75 -10.95 20.11 6.34
C LEU A 75 -12.08 20.68 5.49
N THR A 76 -11.74 21.68 4.69
CA THR A 76 -12.65 22.33 3.73
C THR A 76 -12.07 22.24 2.32
N LYS A 77 -12.82 22.67 1.32
CA LYS A 77 -12.36 22.70 -0.07
C LYS A 77 -11.08 23.53 -0.30
N GLY A 78 -10.82 24.51 0.55
CA GLY A 78 -9.59 25.33 0.51
C GLY A 78 -8.42 24.78 1.29
N SER A 79 -8.58 23.66 2.01
CA SER A 79 -7.52 23.08 2.81
C SER A 79 -6.38 22.55 1.95
N LYS A 80 -5.14 22.71 2.44
CA LYS A 80 -3.94 22.20 1.79
C LYS A 80 -3.44 20.98 2.57
N ILE A 81 -3.14 19.91 1.86
CA ILE A 81 -2.64 18.64 2.42
C ILE A 81 -1.32 18.30 1.75
N LEU A 82 -0.33 17.90 2.55
CA LEU A 82 0.95 17.39 2.05
C LEU A 82 1.02 15.90 2.36
N ASP A 83 1.16 15.09 1.32
CA ASP A 83 1.39 13.66 1.44
C ASP A 83 2.85 13.35 1.08
N ILE A 84 3.61 12.91 2.09
CA ILE A 84 5.03 12.59 1.93
C ILE A 84 5.18 11.09 1.66
N GLY A 85 5.81 10.74 0.52
CA GLY A 85 5.98 9.35 0.12
C GLY A 85 4.73 8.72 -0.48
N CYS A 86 3.92 9.49 -1.17
CA CYS A 86 2.65 9.03 -1.75
C CYS A 86 2.78 7.96 -2.86
N GLY A 87 3.99 7.69 -3.35
CA GLY A 87 4.24 6.67 -4.38
C GLY A 87 4.08 7.10 -5.83
#